data_6439da9e74a624be278e90b5e3877548
#
_entry.id   6439da9e74a624be278e90b5e3877548
#
_cell.length_a   1.000
_cell.length_b   1.000
_cell.length_c   1.000
_cell.angle_alpha   90.00
_cell.angle_beta   90.00
_cell.angle_gamma   90.00
#
_symmetry.space_group_name_H-M   'P 1'
#
loop_
_entity.id
_entity.type
_entity.pdbx_description
1 polymer ?
#
loop_
_entity_poly.entity_id
_entity_poly.type
_entity_poly.pdbx_seq_one_letter_code
_entity_poly.pdbx_strand_id
1 'polypeptide(L)'
;MSATAAPAATRPVISAWSAVSPYGLGAQALVDGLSSGRSTVAPVDGARWGVPEVPAHLVPGFETRQVLGKKGTRSMDRVTGLAVSVVGGLLDQPEADRERETGERAALVLGTTTGSAESMMDFTRTSLRGEAPFDVDPAVMPNAVMNCAAGQCSIWYGIRGPNTTLAQGRTAGLAALHYSTRLLSSGRAGSVLCTAAEEFSRARYWLERHSRAAEAGDDAEMALGEGAAVLLLQRPDTLSPARPALAEVLAVRTRVATGDRTRPVLEACVASALEAAGARPGDVWAASPSDAPGRLGERERQALTALFGTETVERVPGVGRLGDVSAASSTFQIAFLLATAALSDEAAGRLAVVTSADRDGSLACAVLRLVAP
;
A
#
# COMPACT_ATOMS: atom_id res chain seq x y z
N MET A 1 16.65 38.55 -23.53
CA MET A 1 15.60 37.54 -23.37
C MET A 1 15.78 36.96 -21.96
N SER A 2 14.93 37.39 -21.04
CA SER A 2 15.00 36.96 -19.63
C SER A 2 14.47 35.52 -19.56
N ALA A 3 15.29 34.59 -19.14
CA ALA A 3 14.87 33.23 -18.87
C ALA A 3 13.93 33.27 -17.66
N THR A 4 12.63 33.11 -17.91
CA THR A 4 11.64 32.92 -16.86
C THR A 4 12.03 31.63 -16.11
N ALA A 5 12.45 31.76 -14.86
CA ALA A 5 12.72 30.62 -14.00
C ALA A 5 11.46 29.74 -14.00
N ALA A 6 11.63 28.44 -14.34
CA ALA A 6 10.55 27.47 -14.23
C ALA A 6 9.99 27.52 -12.79
N PRO A 7 8.66 27.59 -12.61
CA PRO A 7 8.08 27.62 -11.29
C PRO A 7 8.59 26.41 -10.50
N ALA A 8 9.03 26.64 -9.28
CA ALA A 8 9.46 25.56 -8.38
C ALA A 8 8.36 24.49 -8.40
N ALA A 9 8.73 23.28 -8.79
CA ALA A 9 7.78 22.17 -8.90
C ALA A 9 7.08 22.00 -7.54
N THR A 10 5.79 22.35 -7.50
CA THR A 10 4.98 22.20 -6.29
C THR A 10 4.93 20.72 -5.90
N ARG A 11 5.43 20.42 -4.70
CA ARG A 11 5.48 19.04 -4.19
C ARG A 11 4.06 18.53 -3.91
N PRO A 12 3.69 17.34 -4.39
CA PRO A 12 2.38 16.77 -4.09
C PRO A 12 2.19 16.54 -2.59
N VAL A 13 0.95 16.65 -2.15
CA VAL A 13 0.56 16.46 -0.75
C VAL A 13 -0.45 15.32 -0.63
N ILE A 14 -0.42 14.65 0.51
CA ILE A 14 -1.46 13.71 0.95
C ILE A 14 -2.47 14.54 1.73
N SER A 15 -3.74 14.53 1.32
CA SER A 15 -4.82 15.32 1.93
C SER A 15 -5.90 14.47 2.60
N ALA A 16 -5.96 13.17 2.30
CA ALA A 16 -6.87 12.24 2.95
C ALA A 16 -6.34 10.80 2.81
N TRP A 17 -6.87 9.92 3.63
CA TRP A 17 -6.61 8.49 3.54
C TRP A 17 -7.76 7.66 4.10
N SER A 18 -7.82 6.39 3.72
CA SER A 18 -8.73 5.38 4.28
C SER A 18 -8.05 4.01 4.28
N ALA A 19 -8.61 3.08 5.03
CA ALA A 19 -8.10 1.72 5.15
C ALA A 19 -9.22 0.69 5.27
N VAL A 20 -8.98 -0.49 4.73
CA VAL A 20 -9.71 -1.73 5.01
C VAL A 20 -8.67 -2.70 5.56
N SER A 21 -8.78 -3.04 6.84
CA SER A 21 -7.71 -3.72 7.57
C SER A 21 -8.26 -4.79 8.52
N PRO A 22 -7.42 -5.61 9.12
CA PRO A 22 -7.81 -6.53 10.18
C PRO A 22 -8.43 -5.85 11.41
N TYR A 23 -8.33 -4.54 11.53
CA TYR A 23 -9.05 -3.77 12.56
C TYR A 23 -10.48 -3.42 12.14
N GLY A 24 -10.81 -3.43 10.85
CA GLY A 24 -12.12 -3.11 10.30
C GLY A 24 -12.06 -2.22 9.07
N LEU A 25 -13.20 -1.59 8.74
CA LEU A 25 -13.39 -0.74 7.59
C LEU A 25 -13.28 0.74 7.97
N GLY A 26 -12.55 1.51 7.19
CA GLY A 26 -12.39 2.96 7.33
C GLY A 26 -11.18 3.37 8.18
N ALA A 27 -10.83 4.66 8.09
CA ALA A 27 -9.70 5.25 8.80
C ALA A 27 -9.87 5.17 10.33
N GLN A 28 -11.08 5.42 10.84
CA GLN A 28 -11.35 5.41 12.26
C GLN A 28 -11.14 4.03 12.89
N ALA A 29 -11.60 2.96 12.23
CA ALA A 29 -11.38 1.59 12.71
C ALA A 29 -9.88 1.25 12.82
N LEU A 30 -9.06 1.76 11.89
CA LEU A 30 -7.61 1.60 11.96
C LEU A 30 -7.02 2.36 13.16
N VAL A 31 -7.39 3.64 13.35
CA VAL A 31 -6.92 4.47 14.46
C VAL A 31 -7.29 3.84 15.82
N ASP A 32 -8.54 3.43 15.99
CA ASP A 32 -9.02 2.79 17.23
C ASP A 32 -8.29 1.47 17.47
N GLY A 33 -8.08 0.69 16.41
CA GLY A 33 -7.35 -0.57 16.46
C GLY A 33 -5.90 -0.40 16.92
N LEU A 34 -5.19 0.59 16.35
CA LEU A 34 -3.81 0.92 16.74
C LEU A 34 -3.73 1.40 18.18
N SER A 35 -4.64 2.27 18.59
CA SER A 35 -4.69 2.84 19.95
C SER A 35 -5.01 1.79 20.99
N SER A 36 -5.87 0.82 20.68
CA SER A 36 -6.23 -0.26 21.59
C SER A 36 -5.13 -1.27 21.86
N GLY A 37 -4.11 -1.33 20.99
CA GLY A 37 -3.07 -2.36 21.03
C GLY A 37 -3.58 -3.80 20.79
N ARG A 38 -4.84 -3.97 20.38
CA ARG A 38 -5.48 -5.27 20.18
C ARG A 38 -4.77 -6.05 19.07
N SER A 39 -4.48 -7.33 19.34
CA SER A 39 -4.03 -8.27 18.31
C SER A 39 -5.17 -8.61 17.36
N THR A 40 -4.86 -8.71 16.08
CA THR A 40 -5.82 -9.11 15.04
C THR A 40 -5.56 -10.52 14.51
N VAL A 41 -4.52 -11.19 15.01
CA VAL A 41 -4.20 -12.57 14.62
C VAL A 41 -5.29 -13.52 15.13
N ALA A 42 -5.76 -14.38 14.24
CA ALA A 42 -6.69 -15.46 14.57
C ALA A 42 -6.43 -16.68 13.69
N PRO A 43 -6.74 -17.90 14.16
CA PRO A 43 -6.69 -19.08 13.30
C PRO A 43 -7.73 -18.94 12.18
N VAL A 44 -7.33 -19.32 10.96
CA VAL A 44 -8.26 -19.35 9.83
C VAL A 44 -9.03 -20.68 9.82
N ASP A 45 -10.27 -20.64 9.38
CA ASP A 45 -11.07 -21.85 9.08
C ASP A 45 -10.44 -22.56 7.87
N GLY A 46 -9.67 -23.61 8.13
CA GLY A 46 -8.96 -24.35 7.09
C GLY A 46 -9.87 -24.97 6.05
N ALA A 47 -11.09 -25.40 6.43
CA ALA A 47 -12.05 -25.97 5.50
C ALA A 47 -12.58 -24.89 4.53
N ARG A 48 -12.87 -23.70 5.04
CA ARG A 48 -13.32 -22.56 4.23
C ARG A 48 -12.25 -22.07 3.26
N TRP A 49 -11.01 -21.97 3.73
CA TRP A 49 -9.91 -21.38 2.97
C TRP A 49 -9.07 -22.39 2.16
N GLY A 50 -9.26 -23.69 2.36
CA GLY A 50 -8.49 -24.72 1.68
C GLY A 50 -7.00 -24.71 2.05
N VAL A 51 -6.69 -24.34 3.29
CA VAL A 51 -5.34 -24.27 3.88
C VAL A 51 -5.36 -25.00 5.24
N PRO A 52 -4.21 -25.37 5.83
CA PRO A 52 -4.17 -25.79 7.22
C PRO A 52 -4.73 -24.73 8.16
N GLU A 53 -5.12 -25.10 9.36
CA GLU A 53 -5.45 -24.15 10.41
C GLU A 53 -4.18 -23.40 10.82
N VAL A 54 -4.05 -22.18 10.33
CA VAL A 54 -2.87 -21.32 10.51
C VAL A 54 -3.29 -19.94 11.01
N PRO A 55 -2.43 -19.24 11.76
CA PRO A 55 -2.70 -17.87 12.14
C PRO A 55 -2.68 -16.94 10.91
N ALA A 56 -3.64 -16.02 10.84
CA ALA A 56 -3.66 -14.96 9.84
C ALA A 56 -4.35 -13.69 10.40
N HIS A 57 -4.14 -12.58 9.72
CA HIS A 57 -4.76 -11.28 10.02
C HIS A 57 -5.76 -10.95 8.92
N LEU A 58 -7.00 -11.39 9.10
CA LEU A 58 -8.07 -11.18 8.11
C LEU A 58 -8.93 -9.98 8.47
N VAL A 59 -9.50 -9.32 7.45
CA VAL A 59 -10.53 -8.29 7.66
C VAL A 59 -11.79 -8.96 8.21
N PRO A 60 -12.25 -8.57 9.42
CA PRO A 60 -13.34 -9.27 10.10
C PRO A 60 -14.63 -9.26 9.27
N GLY A 61 -15.17 -10.44 9.01
CA GLY A 61 -16.46 -10.60 8.32
C GLY A 61 -16.51 -10.02 6.90
N PHE A 62 -15.36 -9.74 6.26
CA PHE A 62 -15.34 -9.12 4.95
C PHE A 62 -15.88 -10.07 3.88
N GLU A 63 -16.99 -9.66 3.30
CA GLU A 63 -17.59 -10.27 2.12
C GLU A 63 -17.92 -9.16 1.13
N THR A 64 -17.35 -9.20 -0.08
CA THR A 64 -17.49 -8.15 -1.09
C THR A 64 -18.94 -7.75 -1.33
N ARG A 65 -19.85 -8.75 -1.41
CA ARG A 65 -21.29 -8.50 -1.65
C ARG A 65 -22.03 -7.88 -0.46
N GLN A 66 -21.54 -8.10 0.75
CA GLN A 66 -22.13 -7.49 1.95
C GLN A 66 -21.72 -6.04 2.09
N VAL A 67 -20.44 -5.73 1.77
CA VAL A 67 -19.87 -4.37 1.88
C VAL A 67 -20.32 -3.49 0.72
N LEU A 68 -20.26 -3.97 -0.52
CA LEU A 68 -20.52 -3.19 -1.74
C LEU A 68 -21.92 -3.40 -2.33
N GLY A 69 -22.73 -4.31 -1.77
CA GLY A 69 -24.03 -4.68 -2.31
C GLY A 69 -23.93 -5.76 -3.40
N LYS A 70 -25.11 -6.24 -3.85
CA LYS A 70 -25.17 -7.36 -4.80
C LYS A 70 -24.92 -6.97 -6.26
N LYS A 71 -25.26 -5.72 -6.63
CA LYS A 71 -25.18 -5.26 -8.04
C LYS A 71 -23.73 -5.00 -8.41
N GLY A 72 -23.25 -5.65 -9.47
CA GLY A 72 -21.88 -5.46 -9.99
C GLY A 72 -20.79 -6.24 -9.26
N THR A 73 -21.07 -6.89 -8.12
CA THR A 73 -20.07 -7.59 -7.30
C THR A 73 -19.96 -9.09 -7.57
N ARG A 74 -20.74 -9.63 -8.51
CA ARG A 74 -20.80 -11.08 -8.74
C ARG A 74 -19.48 -11.69 -9.17
N SER A 75 -18.71 -10.97 -9.98
CA SER A 75 -17.43 -11.39 -10.53
C SER A 75 -16.23 -10.78 -9.80
N MET A 76 -16.44 -9.96 -8.77
CA MET A 76 -15.33 -9.39 -8.01
C MET A 76 -14.70 -10.45 -7.11
N ASP A 77 -13.40 -10.65 -7.26
CA ASP A 77 -12.57 -11.41 -6.33
C ASP A 77 -12.29 -10.61 -5.04
N ARG A 78 -11.59 -11.24 -4.10
CA ARG A 78 -11.37 -10.65 -2.78
C ARG A 78 -10.51 -9.39 -2.84
N VAL A 79 -9.39 -9.41 -3.58
CA VAL A 79 -8.50 -8.24 -3.67
C VAL A 79 -9.22 -7.06 -4.35
N THR A 80 -10.04 -7.32 -5.36
CA THR A 80 -10.88 -6.30 -6.00
C THR A 80 -11.90 -5.73 -5.01
N GLY A 81 -12.56 -6.60 -4.24
CA GLY A 81 -13.48 -6.15 -3.19
C GLY A 81 -12.82 -5.26 -2.15
N LEU A 82 -11.62 -5.61 -1.69
CA LEU A 82 -10.83 -4.81 -0.74
C LEU A 82 -10.46 -3.44 -1.34
N ALA A 83 -9.97 -3.43 -2.59
CA ALA A 83 -9.57 -2.20 -3.28
C ALA A 83 -10.77 -1.26 -3.54
N VAL A 84 -11.90 -1.79 -4.02
CA VAL A 84 -13.11 -0.99 -4.25
C VAL A 84 -13.65 -0.46 -2.93
N SER A 85 -13.66 -1.28 -1.87
CA SER A 85 -14.16 -0.85 -0.55
C SER A 85 -13.32 0.26 0.07
N VAL A 86 -11.97 0.19 -0.04
CA VAL A 86 -11.11 1.22 0.55
C VAL A 86 -11.21 2.56 -0.19
N VAL A 87 -11.32 2.51 -1.53
CA VAL A 87 -11.54 3.72 -2.34
C VAL A 87 -12.89 4.34 -2.00
N GLY A 88 -13.94 3.52 -1.86
CA GLY A 88 -15.24 4.00 -1.39
C GLY A 88 -15.19 4.66 -0.02
N GLY A 89 -14.53 4.02 0.93
CA GLY A 89 -14.35 4.56 2.27
C GLY A 89 -13.62 5.92 2.32
N LEU A 90 -12.82 6.26 1.32
CA LEU A 90 -12.23 7.59 1.18
C LEU A 90 -13.19 8.57 0.50
N LEU A 91 -13.85 8.15 -0.57
CA LEU A 91 -14.78 8.98 -1.35
C LEU A 91 -16.10 9.26 -0.62
N ASP A 92 -16.45 8.49 0.40
CA ASP A 92 -17.63 8.67 1.24
C ASP A 92 -17.38 9.50 2.51
N GLN A 93 -16.15 9.96 2.74
CA GLN A 93 -15.85 10.89 3.83
C GLN A 93 -16.62 12.21 3.65
N PRO A 94 -17.09 12.85 4.74
CA PRO A 94 -17.88 14.08 4.66
C PRO A 94 -17.16 15.23 3.91
N GLU A 95 -15.84 15.26 3.98
CA GLU A 95 -14.99 16.28 3.36
C GLU A 95 -14.68 15.97 1.88
N ALA A 96 -15.19 14.86 1.32
CA ALA A 96 -14.88 14.46 -0.03
C ALA A 96 -15.47 15.39 -1.09
N ASP A 97 -14.64 15.77 -2.04
CA ASP A 97 -15.05 16.45 -3.26
C ASP A 97 -15.09 15.43 -4.41
N ARG A 98 -16.22 14.73 -4.51
CA ARG A 98 -16.36 13.66 -5.51
C ARG A 98 -16.14 14.13 -6.93
N GLU A 99 -16.47 15.37 -7.28
CA GLU A 99 -16.26 15.89 -8.63
C GLU A 99 -14.77 15.98 -8.97
N ARG A 100 -13.94 16.42 -8.01
CA ARG A 100 -12.48 16.51 -8.18
C ARG A 100 -11.75 15.19 -7.98
N GLU A 101 -12.30 14.31 -7.16
CA GLU A 101 -11.68 13.03 -6.77
C GLU A 101 -12.09 11.88 -7.69
N THR A 102 -13.00 12.14 -8.64
CA THR A 102 -13.41 11.21 -9.70
C THR A 102 -13.38 11.93 -11.07
N GLY A 103 -13.92 11.31 -12.13
CA GLY A 103 -13.96 11.94 -13.46
C GLY A 103 -12.63 11.92 -14.21
N GLU A 104 -12.48 12.81 -15.18
CA GLU A 104 -11.37 12.78 -16.17
C GLU A 104 -10.02 13.24 -15.63
N ARG A 105 -10.03 14.04 -14.57
CA ARG A 105 -8.83 14.59 -13.93
C ARG A 105 -8.37 13.78 -12.72
N ALA A 106 -9.14 12.80 -12.28
CA ALA A 106 -8.79 11.91 -11.21
C ALA A 106 -8.10 10.65 -11.75
N ALA A 107 -6.95 10.31 -11.19
CA ALA A 107 -6.22 9.10 -11.52
C ALA A 107 -6.36 8.06 -10.40
N LEU A 108 -6.23 6.79 -10.76
CA LEU A 108 -6.06 5.68 -9.82
C LEU A 108 -4.73 4.99 -10.09
N VAL A 109 -3.91 4.85 -9.05
CA VAL A 109 -2.67 4.07 -9.11
C VAL A 109 -2.74 3.01 -8.02
N LEU A 110 -2.71 1.75 -8.43
CA LEU A 110 -2.84 0.60 -7.52
C LEU A 110 -1.55 -0.21 -7.46
N GLY A 111 -1.04 -0.41 -6.24
CA GLY A 111 0.03 -1.34 -5.93
C GLY A 111 -0.52 -2.71 -5.54
N THR A 112 0.06 -3.79 -6.06
CA THR A 112 -0.30 -5.17 -5.70
C THR A 112 0.91 -6.09 -5.87
N THR A 113 0.86 -7.30 -5.33
CA THR A 113 1.87 -8.30 -5.61
C THR A 113 1.62 -8.92 -6.99
N THR A 114 0.43 -9.47 -7.22
CA THR A 114 0.06 -10.17 -8.46
C THR A 114 -1.38 -9.91 -8.91
N GLY A 115 -2.12 -9.04 -8.23
CA GLY A 115 -3.57 -9.02 -8.29
C GLY A 115 -4.16 -10.16 -7.46
N SER A 116 -5.17 -10.87 -7.96
CA SER A 116 -5.70 -12.05 -7.29
C SER A 116 -4.88 -13.30 -7.65
N ALA A 117 -4.07 -13.77 -6.72
CA ALA A 117 -3.35 -15.03 -6.87
C ALA A 117 -4.32 -16.22 -7.00
N GLU A 118 -5.43 -16.22 -6.25
CA GLU A 118 -6.45 -17.27 -6.33
C GLU A 118 -7.09 -17.33 -7.72
N SER A 119 -7.57 -16.19 -8.24
CA SER A 119 -8.22 -16.14 -9.55
C SER A 119 -7.27 -16.57 -10.68
N MET A 120 -6.01 -16.11 -10.63
CA MET A 120 -4.99 -16.50 -11.60
C MET A 120 -4.70 -18.01 -11.56
N MET A 121 -4.56 -18.59 -10.37
CA MET A 121 -4.29 -20.02 -10.20
C MET A 121 -5.49 -20.88 -10.58
N ASP A 122 -6.71 -20.46 -10.26
CA ASP A 122 -7.93 -21.18 -10.63
C ASP A 122 -8.17 -21.14 -12.14
N PHE A 123 -7.97 -19.99 -12.78
CA PHE A 123 -8.03 -19.85 -14.23
C PHE A 123 -7.01 -20.78 -14.92
N THR A 124 -5.76 -20.75 -14.47
CA THR A 124 -4.69 -21.61 -15.00
C THR A 124 -5.01 -23.09 -14.80
N ARG A 125 -5.51 -23.46 -13.62
CA ARG A 125 -5.91 -24.85 -13.32
C ARG A 125 -7.03 -25.33 -14.25
N THR A 126 -8.04 -24.48 -14.49
CA THR A 126 -9.16 -24.80 -15.38
C THR A 126 -8.67 -25.02 -16.82
N SER A 127 -7.80 -24.12 -17.31
CA SER A 127 -7.17 -24.25 -18.63
C SER A 127 -6.36 -25.54 -18.80
N LEU A 128 -5.62 -25.96 -17.77
CA LEU A 128 -4.80 -27.18 -17.79
C LEU A 128 -5.59 -28.48 -17.64
N ARG A 129 -6.80 -28.43 -17.04
CA ARG A 129 -7.65 -29.60 -16.79
C ARG A 129 -8.79 -29.78 -17.77
N GLY A 130 -9.11 -28.75 -18.56
CA GLY A 130 -10.11 -28.80 -19.61
C GLY A 130 -9.67 -29.74 -20.76
N GLU A 131 -10.64 -30.12 -21.62
CA GLU A 131 -10.35 -30.89 -22.83
C GLU A 131 -9.46 -30.11 -23.78
N ALA A 132 -9.57 -28.77 -23.77
CA ALA A 132 -8.71 -27.86 -24.49
C ALA A 132 -8.33 -26.64 -23.62
N PRO A 133 -7.15 -26.01 -23.86
CA PRO A 133 -6.68 -24.87 -23.05
C PRO A 133 -7.62 -23.65 -23.01
N PHE A 134 -8.55 -23.55 -23.95
CA PHE A 134 -9.54 -22.47 -24.04
C PHE A 134 -10.88 -22.82 -23.38
N ASP A 135 -11.02 -24.00 -22.79
CA ASP A 135 -12.23 -24.41 -22.01
C ASP A 135 -12.21 -23.73 -20.62
N VAL A 136 -12.25 -22.41 -20.63
CA VAL A 136 -12.29 -21.56 -19.44
C VAL A 136 -13.52 -20.65 -19.49
N ASP A 137 -14.06 -20.30 -18.34
CA ASP A 137 -15.17 -19.33 -18.26
C ASP A 137 -14.65 -17.93 -18.61
N PRO A 138 -15.07 -17.31 -19.74
CA PRO A 138 -14.64 -15.96 -20.11
C PRO A 138 -14.99 -14.90 -19.07
N ALA A 139 -16.01 -15.12 -18.23
CA ALA A 139 -16.46 -14.17 -17.22
C ALA A 139 -15.45 -14.00 -16.07
N VAL A 140 -14.59 -15.00 -15.82
CA VAL A 140 -13.55 -14.92 -14.77
C VAL A 140 -12.20 -14.48 -15.29
N MET A 141 -11.99 -14.43 -16.62
CA MET A 141 -10.73 -14.04 -17.23
C MET A 141 -10.23 -12.66 -16.75
N PRO A 142 -11.05 -11.62 -16.58
CA PRO A 142 -10.58 -10.32 -16.11
C PRO A 142 -9.89 -10.40 -14.73
N ASN A 143 -10.32 -11.31 -13.85
CA ASN A 143 -9.74 -11.46 -12.52
C ASN A 143 -8.37 -12.15 -12.53
N ALA A 144 -8.02 -12.83 -13.62
CA ALA A 144 -6.72 -13.46 -13.79
C ALA A 144 -5.60 -12.48 -14.17
N VAL A 145 -5.92 -11.19 -14.39
CA VAL A 145 -4.94 -10.16 -14.73
C VAL A 145 -4.78 -9.14 -13.60
N MET A 146 -3.55 -8.74 -13.33
CA MET A 146 -3.17 -7.93 -12.17
C MET A 146 -3.86 -6.56 -12.08
N ASN A 147 -4.33 -6.01 -13.19
CA ASN A 147 -4.96 -4.69 -13.25
C ASN A 147 -6.49 -4.72 -13.10
N CYS A 148 -7.09 -5.87 -12.84
CA CYS A 148 -8.53 -6.00 -12.68
C CYS A 148 -9.06 -5.09 -11.55
N ALA A 149 -8.44 -5.15 -10.38
CA ALA A 149 -8.87 -4.35 -9.22
C ALA A 149 -8.84 -2.84 -9.51
N ALA A 150 -7.79 -2.33 -10.17
CA ALA A 150 -7.71 -0.93 -10.56
C ALA A 150 -8.80 -0.55 -11.58
N GLY A 151 -9.02 -1.41 -12.57
CA GLY A 151 -10.10 -1.23 -13.57
C GLY A 151 -11.46 -1.20 -12.93
N GLN A 152 -11.76 -2.14 -12.01
CA GLN A 152 -13.03 -2.20 -11.30
C GLN A 152 -13.27 -0.97 -10.41
N CYS A 153 -12.26 -0.47 -9.69
CA CYS A 153 -12.36 0.79 -8.95
C CYS A 153 -12.75 1.95 -9.87
N SER A 154 -12.11 2.06 -11.03
CA SER A 154 -12.40 3.14 -11.98
C SER A 154 -13.81 3.05 -12.55
N ILE A 155 -14.27 1.86 -12.91
CA ILE A 155 -15.64 1.63 -13.41
C ILE A 155 -16.66 1.95 -12.30
N TRP A 156 -16.38 1.50 -11.07
CA TRP A 156 -17.32 1.63 -9.95
C TRP A 156 -17.54 3.07 -9.52
N TYR A 157 -16.47 3.88 -9.50
CA TYR A 157 -16.51 5.26 -9.01
C TYR A 157 -16.48 6.31 -10.12
N GLY A 158 -16.44 5.91 -11.40
CA GLY A 158 -16.39 6.85 -12.51
C GLY A 158 -15.06 7.61 -12.60
N ILE A 159 -13.94 7.00 -12.19
CA ILE A 159 -12.60 7.56 -12.33
C ILE A 159 -12.17 7.37 -13.78
N ARG A 160 -12.04 8.46 -14.54
CA ARG A 160 -11.81 8.43 -15.99
C ARG A 160 -10.43 8.92 -16.41
N GLY A 161 -9.64 9.41 -15.48
CA GLY A 161 -8.25 9.79 -15.72
C GLY A 161 -7.31 8.59 -15.81
N PRO A 162 -5.98 8.81 -15.71
CA PRO A 162 -4.99 7.74 -15.77
C PRO A 162 -5.26 6.62 -14.77
N ASN A 163 -5.21 5.38 -15.25
CA ASN A 163 -5.34 4.17 -14.43
C ASN A 163 -4.09 3.31 -14.61
N THR A 164 -3.44 2.93 -13.51
CA THR A 164 -2.19 2.17 -13.55
C THR A 164 -2.13 1.17 -12.41
N THR A 165 -1.66 -0.03 -12.70
CA THR A 165 -1.32 -1.03 -11.69
C THR A 165 0.18 -1.28 -11.68
N LEU A 166 0.76 -1.34 -10.50
CA LEU A 166 2.17 -1.63 -10.27
C LEU A 166 2.27 -2.92 -9.45
N ALA A 167 2.70 -3.99 -10.11
CA ALA A 167 2.90 -5.30 -9.50
C ALA A 167 4.38 -5.48 -9.17
N GLN A 168 4.77 -5.04 -7.97
CA GLN A 168 6.16 -5.00 -7.50
C GLN A 168 6.31 -5.53 -6.07
N GLY A 169 5.50 -6.54 -5.70
CA GLY A 169 5.55 -7.12 -4.37
C GLY A 169 5.45 -6.05 -3.29
N ARG A 170 6.24 -6.18 -2.25
CA ARG A 170 6.21 -5.29 -1.07
C ARG A 170 6.52 -3.83 -1.40
N THR A 171 7.32 -3.55 -2.42
CA THR A 171 7.65 -2.17 -2.82
C THR A 171 6.55 -1.48 -3.65
N ALA A 172 5.49 -2.20 -4.02
CA ALA A 172 4.44 -1.70 -4.91
C ALA A 172 3.74 -0.43 -4.41
N GLY A 173 3.49 -0.31 -3.08
CA GLY A 173 2.86 0.88 -2.51
C GLY A 173 3.72 2.13 -2.65
N LEU A 174 5.05 2.06 -2.43
CA LEU A 174 5.97 3.19 -2.66
C LEU A 174 6.18 3.45 -4.15
N ALA A 175 6.15 2.43 -5.01
CA ALA A 175 6.18 2.61 -6.45
C ALA A 175 4.91 3.34 -6.94
N ALA A 176 3.73 2.98 -6.39
CA ALA A 176 2.47 3.67 -6.64
C ALA A 176 2.53 5.15 -6.20
N LEU A 177 3.10 5.41 -5.01
CA LEU A 177 3.33 6.77 -4.52
C LEU A 177 4.22 7.56 -5.49
N HIS A 178 5.35 6.99 -5.91
CA HIS A 178 6.26 7.61 -6.88
C HIS A 178 5.55 7.94 -8.20
N TYR A 179 4.81 6.97 -8.75
CA TYR A 179 4.11 7.19 -10.02
C TYR A 179 3.01 8.24 -9.88
N SER A 180 2.30 8.27 -8.75
CA SER A 180 1.29 9.29 -8.42
C SER A 180 1.88 10.70 -8.40
N THR A 181 3.06 10.88 -7.77
CA THR A 181 3.73 12.19 -7.78
C THR A 181 4.10 12.65 -9.19
N ARG A 182 4.48 11.72 -10.08
CA ARG A 182 4.79 12.03 -11.48
C ARG A 182 3.55 12.46 -12.28
N LEU A 183 2.41 11.80 -12.07
CA LEU A 183 1.14 12.18 -12.73
C LEU A 183 0.72 13.58 -12.35
N LEU A 184 0.82 13.96 -11.07
CA LEU A 184 0.52 15.29 -10.57
C LEU A 184 1.50 16.34 -11.10
N SER A 185 2.81 16.08 -11.00
CA SER A 185 3.86 17.01 -11.43
C SER A 185 3.84 17.28 -12.94
N SER A 186 3.46 16.28 -13.74
CA SER A 186 3.31 16.43 -15.20
C SER A 186 1.97 17.01 -15.63
N GLY A 187 1.06 17.32 -14.69
CA GLY A 187 -0.28 17.85 -14.97
C GLY A 187 -1.23 16.84 -15.62
N ARG A 188 -0.86 15.54 -15.68
CA ARG A 188 -1.71 14.49 -16.27
C ARG A 188 -2.90 14.12 -15.39
N ALA A 189 -2.82 14.41 -14.08
CA ALA A 189 -3.91 14.28 -13.14
C ALA A 189 -4.04 15.53 -12.27
N GLY A 190 -5.25 15.80 -11.78
CA GLY A 190 -5.52 16.83 -10.77
C GLY A 190 -5.51 16.28 -9.36
N SER A 191 -5.96 15.02 -9.22
CA SER A 191 -5.92 14.22 -8.01
C SER A 191 -5.52 12.79 -8.34
N VAL A 192 -4.94 12.07 -7.38
CA VAL A 192 -4.56 10.66 -7.54
C VAL A 192 -4.98 9.87 -6.31
N LEU A 193 -5.80 8.86 -6.52
CA LEU A 193 -6.10 7.82 -5.54
C LEU A 193 -4.95 6.79 -5.60
N CYS A 194 -3.95 6.99 -4.75
CA CYS A 194 -2.81 6.09 -4.60
C CYS A 194 -3.18 4.99 -3.61
N THR A 195 -3.42 3.80 -4.10
CA THR A 195 -3.87 2.68 -3.29
C THR A 195 -2.92 1.49 -3.41
N ALA A 196 -2.95 0.61 -2.42
CA ALA A 196 -2.39 -0.72 -2.55
C ALA A 196 -3.29 -1.72 -1.82
N ALA A 197 -3.37 -2.93 -2.37
CA ALA A 197 -4.23 -3.98 -1.86
C ALA A 197 -3.55 -5.34 -1.94
N GLU A 198 -3.80 -6.15 -0.92
CA GLU A 198 -3.36 -7.54 -0.84
C GLU A 198 -4.45 -8.41 -0.23
N GLU A 199 -4.68 -9.59 -0.81
CA GLU A 199 -5.66 -10.54 -0.30
C GLU A 199 -5.01 -11.67 0.51
N PHE A 200 -5.76 -12.25 1.43
CA PHE A 200 -5.51 -13.62 1.88
C PHE A 200 -6.27 -14.58 0.96
N SER A 201 -5.58 -15.60 0.45
CA SER A 201 -6.17 -16.66 -0.36
C SER A 201 -5.37 -17.95 -0.21
N ARG A 202 -6.00 -19.08 -0.61
CA ARG A 202 -5.33 -20.39 -0.65
C ARG A 202 -4.07 -20.33 -1.54
N ALA A 203 -4.20 -19.75 -2.72
CA ALA A 203 -3.09 -19.65 -3.65
C ALA A 203 -1.94 -18.84 -3.06
N ARG A 204 -2.22 -17.65 -2.50
CA ARG A 204 -1.19 -16.83 -1.86
C ARG A 204 -0.52 -17.54 -0.70
N TYR A 205 -1.31 -18.21 0.16
CA TYR A 205 -0.74 -18.98 1.27
C TYR A 205 0.29 -20.02 0.80
N TRP A 206 -0.07 -20.83 -0.20
CA TRP A 206 0.83 -21.86 -0.69
C TRP A 206 2.04 -21.30 -1.45
N LEU A 207 1.86 -20.23 -2.25
CA LEU A 207 2.95 -19.54 -2.92
C LEU A 207 3.97 -18.98 -1.91
N GLU A 208 3.49 -18.28 -0.88
CA GLU A 208 4.35 -17.72 0.17
C GLU A 208 5.06 -18.83 0.97
N ARG A 209 4.35 -19.87 1.36
CA ARG A 209 4.93 -21.01 2.08
C ARG A 209 6.05 -21.71 1.28
N HIS A 210 5.81 -21.98 0.01
CA HIS A 210 6.79 -22.67 -0.83
C HIS A 210 7.99 -21.78 -1.19
N SER A 211 7.76 -20.50 -1.44
CA SER A 211 8.86 -19.58 -1.74
C SER A 211 9.76 -19.34 -0.53
N ARG A 212 9.22 -19.26 0.68
CA ARG A 212 10.00 -19.13 1.92
C ARG A 212 10.77 -20.40 2.27
N ALA A 213 10.16 -21.57 2.09
CA ALA A 213 10.84 -22.86 2.31
C ALA A 213 12.05 -23.06 1.39
N ALA A 214 12.08 -22.41 0.24
CA ALA A 214 13.23 -22.44 -0.69
C ALA A 214 14.39 -21.53 -0.25
N GLU A 215 14.15 -20.58 0.64
CA GLU A 215 15.18 -19.69 1.20
C GLU A 215 15.80 -20.38 2.43
N ALA A 216 16.94 -21.03 2.24
CA ALA A 216 17.62 -21.80 3.29
C ALA A 216 17.81 -20.99 4.58
N GLY A 217 17.19 -21.41 5.68
CA GLY A 217 17.39 -20.90 7.03
C GLY A 217 16.54 -19.69 7.42
N ASP A 218 15.47 -19.37 6.69
CA ASP A 218 14.50 -18.36 7.08
C ASP A 218 13.16 -19.01 7.46
N ASP A 219 13.13 -19.62 8.65
CA ASP A 219 11.95 -20.27 9.24
C ASP A 219 10.97 -19.27 9.91
N ALA A 220 11.10 -18.00 9.64
CA ALA A 220 10.24 -16.97 10.24
C ALA A 220 8.80 -17.12 9.73
N GLU A 221 7.98 -17.84 10.46
CA GLU A 221 6.53 -17.87 10.27
C GLU A 221 5.94 -16.52 10.64
N MET A 222 5.78 -15.64 9.67
CA MET A 222 4.91 -14.48 9.84
C MET A 222 3.51 -14.85 9.34
N ALA A 223 2.50 -14.61 10.18
CA ALA A 223 1.11 -14.78 9.78
C ALA A 223 0.80 -13.84 8.60
N LEU A 224 0.19 -14.39 7.55
CA LEU A 224 -0.26 -13.56 6.42
C LEU A 224 -1.37 -12.63 6.87
N GLY A 225 -1.37 -11.43 6.31
CA GLY A 225 -2.42 -10.44 6.47
C GLY A 225 -3.07 -10.09 5.14
N GLU A 226 -4.19 -9.40 5.21
CA GLU A 226 -4.87 -8.85 4.07
C GLU A 226 -5.37 -7.44 4.35
N GLY A 227 -5.65 -6.71 3.30
CA GLY A 227 -6.25 -5.39 3.40
C GLY A 227 -5.87 -4.48 2.25
N ALA A 228 -6.35 -3.26 2.34
CA ALA A 228 -6.04 -2.20 1.40
C ALA A 228 -5.97 -0.85 2.14
N ALA A 229 -5.10 0.03 1.67
CA ALA A 229 -5.10 1.42 2.09
C ALA A 229 -5.03 2.33 0.86
N VAL A 230 -5.66 3.50 0.95
CA VAL A 230 -5.69 4.51 -0.10
C VAL A 230 -5.28 5.86 0.47
N LEU A 231 -4.48 6.58 -0.29
CA LEU A 231 -4.02 7.93 -0.02
C LEU A 231 -4.55 8.85 -1.14
N LEU A 232 -5.16 9.97 -0.80
CA LEU A 232 -5.50 11.00 -1.79
C LEU A 232 -4.32 11.95 -1.93
N LEU A 233 -3.72 11.96 -3.12
CA LEU A 233 -2.67 12.89 -3.47
C LEU A 233 -3.22 14.01 -4.34
N GLN A 234 -2.82 15.25 -4.03
CA GLN A 234 -3.20 16.44 -4.76
C GLN A 234 -2.03 17.42 -4.87
N ARG A 235 -2.15 18.40 -5.73
CA ARG A 235 -1.24 19.54 -5.71
C ARG A 235 -1.68 20.54 -4.62
N PRO A 236 -0.74 21.23 -3.94
CA PRO A 236 -1.08 22.18 -2.88
C PRO A 236 -2.05 23.28 -3.33
N ASP A 237 -1.93 23.72 -4.59
CA ASP A 237 -2.78 24.77 -5.18
C ASP A 237 -4.21 24.32 -5.53
N THR A 238 -4.50 23.03 -5.36
CA THR A 238 -5.83 22.45 -5.62
C THR A 238 -6.55 21.94 -4.37
N LEU A 239 -5.95 22.14 -3.19
CA LEU A 239 -6.55 21.70 -1.93
C LEU A 239 -7.86 22.42 -1.63
N SER A 240 -8.79 21.69 -1.04
CA SER A 240 -9.99 22.25 -0.42
C SER A 240 -9.70 22.65 1.03
N PRO A 241 -10.27 23.72 1.56
CA PRO A 241 -10.19 24.01 3.00
C PRO A 241 -10.72 22.88 3.89
N ALA A 242 -11.67 22.09 3.39
CA ALA A 242 -12.21 20.93 4.09
C ALA A 242 -11.24 19.75 4.14
N ARG A 243 -10.27 19.69 3.22
CA ARG A 243 -9.21 18.65 3.17
C ARG A 243 -7.83 19.29 3.13
N PRO A 244 -7.29 19.77 4.24
CA PRO A 244 -5.95 20.34 4.32
C PRO A 244 -4.89 19.25 4.04
N ALA A 245 -3.66 19.71 3.77
CA ALA A 245 -2.54 18.80 3.63
C ALA A 245 -2.25 18.09 4.97
N LEU A 246 -2.06 16.79 4.92
CA LEU A 246 -1.60 15.96 6.06
C LEU A 246 -0.10 15.73 6.01
N ALA A 247 0.44 15.56 4.80
CA ALA A 247 1.88 15.44 4.57
C ALA A 247 2.26 15.87 3.14
N GLU A 248 3.46 16.44 2.97
CA GLU A 248 4.09 16.63 1.66
C GLU A 248 4.94 15.41 1.29
N VAL A 249 4.89 14.98 0.04
CA VAL A 249 5.80 13.96 -0.49
C VAL A 249 7.06 14.64 -1.02
N LEU A 250 8.14 14.61 -0.24
CA LEU A 250 9.37 15.31 -0.58
C LEU A 250 10.21 14.57 -1.60
N ALA A 251 10.35 13.26 -1.42
CA ALA A 251 11.12 12.39 -2.32
C ALA A 251 10.63 10.95 -2.24
N VAL A 252 10.74 10.25 -3.36
CA VAL A 252 10.66 8.78 -3.41
C VAL A 252 11.85 8.28 -4.22
N ARG A 253 12.54 7.27 -3.73
CA ARG A 253 13.69 6.63 -4.40
C ARG A 253 13.53 5.12 -4.38
N THR A 254 14.01 4.50 -5.44
CA THR A 254 14.04 3.04 -5.58
C THR A 254 15.43 2.59 -5.97
N ARG A 255 15.82 1.41 -5.52
CA ARG A 255 17.07 0.73 -5.88
C ARG A 255 16.85 -0.76 -5.96
N VAL A 256 17.81 -1.47 -6.52
CA VAL A 256 17.84 -2.93 -6.54
C VAL A 256 19.13 -3.40 -5.89
N ALA A 257 19.01 -4.24 -4.87
CA ALA A 257 20.12 -4.94 -4.26
C ALA A 257 20.32 -6.29 -4.94
N THR A 258 21.55 -6.65 -5.24
CA THR A 258 21.90 -7.97 -5.74
C THR A 258 22.73 -8.73 -4.70
N GLY A 259 22.44 -10.01 -4.54
CA GLY A 259 23.09 -10.84 -3.52
C GLY A 259 22.83 -10.32 -2.10
N ASP A 260 23.78 -10.45 -1.21
CA ASP A 260 23.66 -10.10 0.22
C ASP A 260 23.90 -8.61 0.53
N ARG A 261 23.51 -7.71 -0.38
CA ARG A 261 23.78 -6.28 -0.27
C ARG A 261 22.58 -5.42 0.15
N THR A 262 21.50 -6.03 0.66
CA THR A 262 20.28 -5.32 1.04
C THR A 262 20.55 -4.13 1.94
N ARG A 263 21.29 -4.30 3.04
CA ARG A 263 21.55 -3.22 4.01
C ARG A 263 22.29 -2.04 3.39
N PRO A 264 23.49 -2.18 2.80
CA PRO A 264 24.23 -1.02 2.27
C PRO A 264 23.49 -0.35 1.10
N VAL A 265 22.71 -1.09 0.31
CA VAL A 265 21.92 -0.51 -0.79
C VAL A 265 20.72 0.25 -0.25
N LEU A 266 20.08 -0.24 0.82
CA LEU A 266 18.98 0.47 1.50
C LEU A 266 19.49 1.76 2.15
N GLU A 267 20.61 1.71 2.87
CA GLU A 267 21.25 2.91 3.45
C GLU A 267 21.55 3.97 2.37
N ALA A 268 22.06 3.55 1.22
CA ALA A 268 22.28 4.44 0.06
C ALA A 268 20.96 4.96 -0.55
N CYS A 269 19.89 4.15 -0.56
CA CYS A 269 18.56 4.56 -1.01
C CYS A 269 18.00 5.66 -0.10
N VAL A 270 18.07 5.46 1.22
CA VAL A 270 17.65 6.43 2.24
C VAL A 270 18.46 7.72 2.14
N ALA A 271 19.78 7.64 2.05
CA ALA A 271 20.66 8.81 1.89
C ALA A 271 20.28 9.63 0.65
N SER A 272 20.06 8.97 -0.50
CA SER A 272 19.63 9.63 -1.75
C SER A 272 18.24 10.25 -1.64
N ALA A 273 17.32 9.66 -0.86
CA ALA A 273 16.00 10.21 -0.63
C ALA A 273 16.06 11.46 0.28
N LEU A 274 16.85 11.41 1.34
CA LEU A 274 17.07 12.55 2.24
C LEU A 274 17.76 13.72 1.51
N GLU A 275 18.80 13.45 0.71
CA GLU A 275 19.47 14.45 -0.12
C GLU A 275 18.46 15.17 -1.06
N ALA A 276 17.63 14.40 -1.75
CA ALA A 276 16.59 14.95 -2.64
C ALA A 276 15.50 15.74 -1.90
N ALA A 277 15.27 15.42 -0.62
CA ALA A 277 14.38 16.16 0.26
C ALA A 277 15.04 17.42 0.85
N GLY A 278 16.37 17.60 0.71
CA GLY A 278 17.16 18.64 1.37
C GLY A 278 17.22 18.46 2.89
N ALA A 279 17.28 17.21 3.36
CA ALA A 279 17.14 16.82 4.75
C ALA A 279 18.34 16.00 5.25
N ARG A 280 18.52 15.96 6.57
CA ARG A 280 19.55 15.16 7.26
C ARG A 280 18.88 14.11 8.16
N PRO A 281 19.59 13.03 8.52
CA PRO A 281 19.05 12.01 9.42
C PRO A 281 18.49 12.56 10.74
N GLY A 282 19.14 13.57 11.33
CA GLY A 282 18.68 14.23 12.58
C GLY A 282 17.37 15.03 12.45
N ASP A 283 16.89 15.29 11.24
CA ASP A 283 15.62 15.98 11.01
C ASP A 283 14.42 15.01 11.01
N VAL A 284 14.68 13.68 11.02
CA VAL A 284 13.67 12.63 10.92
C VAL A 284 13.05 12.36 12.30
N TRP A 285 11.75 12.57 12.39
CA TRP A 285 10.94 12.31 13.59
C TRP A 285 10.54 10.84 13.71
N ALA A 286 10.21 10.18 12.60
CA ALA A 286 9.83 8.78 12.58
C ALA A 286 10.38 8.07 11.33
N ALA A 287 10.80 6.81 11.49
CA ALA A 287 11.24 5.95 10.41
C ALA A 287 10.52 4.61 10.50
N SER A 288 9.73 4.27 9.46
CA SER A 288 8.88 3.09 9.42
C SER A 288 9.43 2.04 8.46
N PRO A 289 9.97 0.91 8.97
CA PRO A 289 10.32 -0.25 8.14
C PRO A 289 9.08 -1.00 7.65
N SER A 290 9.22 -1.77 6.58
CA SER A 290 8.12 -2.56 5.99
C SER A 290 7.71 -3.80 6.79
N ASP A 291 8.45 -4.11 7.85
CA ASP A 291 8.31 -5.34 8.65
C ASP A 291 8.23 -6.60 7.77
N ALA A 292 9.09 -6.65 6.74
CA ALA A 292 9.24 -7.85 5.92
C ALA A 292 9.59 -9.06 6.81
N PRO A 293 9.09 -10.27 6.51
CA PRO A 293 9.42 -11.44 7.30
C PRO A 293 10.92 -11.79 7.27
N GLY A 294 11.40 -12.37 8.37
CA GLY A 294 12.71 -12.99 8.49
C GLY A 294 13.89 -12.02 8.35
N ARG A 295 15.00 -12.53 7.83
CA ARG A 295 16.27 -11.78 7.71
C ARG A 295 16.15 -10.47 6.91
N LEU A 296 15.23 -10.42 5.96
CA LEU A 296 15.03 -9.21 5.14
C LEU A 296 14.56 -8.04 6.01
N GLY A 297 13.51 -8.25 6.82
CA GLY A 297 13.00 -7.24 7.74
C GLY A 297 13.98 -6.91 8.86
N GLU A 298 14.72 -7.90 9.37
CA GLU A 298 15.77 -7.65 10.36
C GLU A 298 16.85 -6.70 9.80
N ARG A 299 17.33 -6.94 8.58
CA ARG A 299 18.31 -6.08 7.89
C ARG A 299 17.78 -4.68 7.61
N GLU A 300 16.52 -4.57 7.21
CA GLU A 300 15.85 -3.29 7.02
C GLU A 300 15.79 -2.52 8.33
N ARG A 301 15.31 -3.14 9.40
CA ARG A 301 15.23 -2.53 10.73
C ARG A 301 16.60 -2.13 11.27
N GLN A 302 17.61 -2.98 11.14
CA GLN A 302 18.99 -2.68 11.53
C GLN A 302 19.55 -1.47 10.79
N ALA A 303 19.28 -1.36 9.47
CA ALA A 303 19.72 -0.20 8.68
C ALA A 303 19.07 1.09 9.20
N LEU A 304 17.76 1.10 9.43
CA LEU A 304 17.05 2.27 9.93
C LEU A 304 17.45 2.63 11.36
N THR A 305 17.61 1.64 12.24
CA THR A 305 18.06 1.87 13.62
C THR A 305 19.48 2.47 13.66
N ALA A 306 20.36 2.02 12.78
CA ALA A 306 21.71 2.59 12.67
C ALA A 306 21.72 4.04 12.16
N LEU A 307 20.77 4.41 11.28
CA LEU A 307 20.66 5.75 10.71
C LEU A 307 19.92 6.75 11.63
N PHE A 308 18.89 6.30 12.34
CA PHE A 308 17.94 7.19 13.02
C PHE A 308 17.79 6.93 14.52
N GLY A 309 18.32 5.83 15.03
CA GLY A 309 18.13 5.39 16.41
C GLY A 309 16.83 4.61 16.62
N THR A 310 16.81 3.80 17.70
CA THR A 310 15.69 2.92 18.03
C THR A 310 14.38 3.68 18.28
N GLU A 311 14.46 4.78 19.06
CA GLU A 311 13.30 5.61 19.38
C GLU A 311 12.57 6.12 18.13
N THR A 312 13.30 6.58 17.12
CA THR A 312 12.75 7.07 15.84
C THR A 312 12.07 5.94 15.04
N VAL A 313 12.63 4.74 15.08
CA VAL A 313 12.08 3.57 14.38
C VAL A 313 10.84 2.99 15.10
N GLU A 314 10.78 3.09 16.42
CA GLU A 314 9.68 2.57 17.23
C GLU A 314 8.57 3.58 17.49
N ARG A 315 8.72 4.83 17.05
CA ARG A 315 7.76 5.92 17.29
C ARG A 315 6.39 5.66 16.66
N VAL A 316 6.36 5.01 15.52
CA VAL A 316 5.14 4.60 14.83
C VAL A 316 4.98 3.09 14.97
N PRO A 317 3.78 2.59 15.30
CA PRO A 317 3.55 1.15 15.34
C PRO A 317 3.96 0.46 14.04
N GLY A 318 4.60 -0.69 14.14
CA GLY A 318 5.02 -1.48 12.98
C GLY A 318 3.81 -2.04 12.22
N VAL A 319 3.92 -2.08 10.88
CA VAL A 319 2.88 -2.61 10.00
C VAL A 319 2.68 -4.13 10.17
N GLY A 320 3.64 -4.83 10.74
CA GLY A 320 3.55 -6.25 11.11
C GLY A 320 2.38 -6.59 12.05
N ARG A 321 1.77 -5.58 12.72
CA ARG A 321 0.51 -5.74 13.47
C ARG A 321 -0.67 -6.18 12.59
N LEU A 322 -0.58 -5.99 11.28
CA LEU A 322 -1.56 -6.46 10.30
C LEU A 322 -1.15 -7.80 9.65
N GLY A 323 -0.07 -8.42 10.14
CA GLY A 323 0.56 -9.55 9.48
C GLY A 323 1.31 -9.15 8.22
N ASP A 324 1.69 -10.12 7.39
CA ASP A 324 2.32 -9.84 6.10
C ASP A 324 1.27 -9.41 5.08
N VAL A 325 1.09 -8.11 4.91
CA VAL A 325 0.22 -7.49 3.92
C VAL A 325 0.95 -7.12 2.63
N SER A 326 2.17 -7.60 2.44
CA SER A 326 3.00 -7.50 1.23
C SER A 326 2.88 -6.14 0.50
N ALA A 327 2.26 -6.10 -0.69
CA ALA A 327 2.13 -4.88 -1.51
C ALA A 327 1.43 -3.71 -0.79
N ALA A 328 0.53 -4.00 0.13
CA ALA A 328 -0.17 -2.96 0.89
C ALA A 328 0.64 -2.39 2.06
N SER A 329 1.80 -2.99 2.41
CA SER A 329 2.60 -2.57 3.57
C SER A 329 2.90 -1.07 3.57
N SER A 330 3.40 -0.53 2.46
CA SER A 330 3.84 0.88 2.42
C SER A 330 2.69 1.88 2.54
N THR A 331 1.53 1.60 1.99
CA THR A 331 0.36 2.46 2.15
C THR A 331 -0.19 2.41 3.57
N PHE A 332 -0.17 1.23 4.22
CA PHE A 332 -0.48 1.11 5.65
C PHE A 332 0.56 1.81 6.53
N GLN A 333 1.86 1.69 6.25
CA GLN A 333 2.91 2.42 6.97
C GLN A 333 2.64 3.93 6.96
N ILE A 334 2.26 4.49 5.79
CA ILE A 334 1.92 5.91 5.67
C ILE A 334 0.62 6.22 6.45
N ALA A 335 -0.40 5.37 6.36
CA ALA A 335 -1.62 5.55 7.14
C ALA A 335 -1.36 5.52 8.66
N PHE A 336 -0.52 4.58 9.14
CA PHE A 336 -0.10 4.50 10.54
C PHE A 336 0.66 5.76 10.97
N LEU A 337 1.58 6.22 10.13
CA LEU A 337 2.34 7.44 10.33
C LEU A 337 1.42 8.65 10.47
N LEU A 338 0.46 8.84 9.56
CA LEU A 338 -0.48 9.94 9.60
C LEU A 338 -1.41 9.86 10.82
N ALA A 339 -1.88 8.66 11.17
CA ALA A 339 -2.68 8.42 12.36
C ALA A 339 -1.91 8.76 13.65
N THR A 340 -0.62 8.36 13.73
CA THR A 340 0.23 8.66 14.90
C THR A 340 0.57 10.16 14.97
N ALA A 341 0.86 10.78 13.83
CA ALA A 341 1.19 12.19 13.76
C ALA A 341 0.02 13.09 14.18
N ALA A 342 -1.21 12.70 13.83
CA ALA A 342 -2.42 13.43 14.24
C ALA A 342 -2.66 13.45 15.76
N LEU A 343 -2.00 12.56 16.51
CA LEU A 343 -2.06 12.47 17.98
C LEU A 343 -0.85 13.11 18.68
N SER A 344 0.05 13.75 17.92
CA SER A 344 1.32 14.27 18.45
C SER A 344 1.58 15.71 18.01
N ASP A 345 1.64 16.62 18.98
CA ASP A 345 1.99 18.03 18.74
C ASP A 345 3.42 18.21 18.19
N GLU A 346 4.30 17.21 18.42
CA GLU A 346 5.70 17.25 17.97
C GLU A 346 5.88 16.88 16.49
N ALA A 347 4.87 16.29 15.85
CA ALA A 347 4.96 15.80 14.48
C ALA A 347 4.92 16.91 13.42
N ALA A 348 4.30 18.04 13.75
CA ALA A 348 4.10 19.14 12.80
C ALA A 348 5.41 19.70 12.24
N GLY A 349 5.51 19.76 10.91
CA GLY A 349 6.70 20.22 10.19
C GLY A 349 7.88 19.24 10.17
N ARG A 350 7.80 18.13 10.91
CA ARG A 350 8.86 17.12 11.02
C ARG A 350 8.87 16.19 9.82
N LEU A 351 9.98 15.51 9.66
CA LEU A 351 10.15 14.55 8.58
C LEU A 351 9.89 13.12 9.03
N ALA A 352 9.33 12.33 8.13
CA ALA A 352 9.18 10.90 8.30
C ALA A 352 9.77 10.15 7.10
N VAL A 353 10.36 9.00 7.39
CA VAL A 353 10.93 8.08 6.40
C VAL A 353 10.11 6.79 6.41
N VAL A 354 9.72 6.34 5.21
CA VAL A 354 9.07 5.04 5.01
C VAL A 354 9.93 4.24 4.07
N THR A 355 10.30 3.03 4.46
CA THR A 355 11.07 2.12 3.60
C THR A 355 10.30 0.86 3.26
N SER A 356 10.72 0.21 2.20
CA SER A 356 10.22 -1.09 1.82
C SER A 356 11.33 -1.91 1.16
N ALA A 357 11.38 -3.19 1.52
CA ALA A 357 12.32 -4.15 0.97
C ALA A 357 11.59 -5.42 0.53
N ASP A 358 11.92 -5.93 -0.66
CA ASP A 358 11.35 -7.17 -1.18
C ASP A 358 12.44 -8.21 -1.44
N ARG A 359 12.05 -9.49 -1.49
CA ARG A 359 12.92 -10.65 -1.70
C ARG A 359 13.59 -10.66 -3.08
N ASP A 360 12.96 -10.04 -4.08
CA ASP A 360 13.55 -9.86 -5.42
C ASP A 360 14.73 -8.85 -5.44
N GLY A 361 15.06 -8.27 -4.30
CA GLY A 361 16.08 -7.23 -4.12
C GLY A 361 15.58 -5.82 -4.36
N SER A 362 14.31 -5.62 -4.70
CA SER A 362 13.71 -4.29 -4.83
C SER A 362 13.68 -3.58 -3.47
N LEU A 363 14.15 -2.33 -3.46
CA LEU A 363 14.19 -1.46 -2.29
C LEU A 363 13.56 -0.12 -2.64
N ALA A 364 12.81 0.46 -1.72
CA ALA A 364 12.22 1.77 -1.89
C ALA A 364 12.29 2.59 -0.60
N CYS A 365 12.35 3.91 -0.74
CA CYS A 365 12.33 4.86 0.36
C CYS A 365 11.52 6.09 -0.03
N ALA A 366 10.60 6.52 0.82
CA ALA A 366 9.91 7.80 0.74
C ALA A 366 10.28 8.69 1.92
N VAL A 367 10.42 10.00 1.65
CA VAL A 367 10.58 11.05 2.67
C VAL A 367 9.35 11.94 2.61
N LEU A 368 8.65 12.06 3.72
CA LEU A 368 7.46 12.86 3.88
C LEU A 368 7.74 14.00 4.86
N ARG A 369 7.12 15.18 4.65
CA ARG A 369 7.03 16.22 5.68
C ARG A 369 5.60 16.22 6.21
N LEU A 370 5.46 15.98 7.50
CA LEU A 370 4.18 16.04 8.19
C LEU A 370 3.71 17.49 8.28
N VAL A 371 2.44 17.72 8.03
CA VAL A 371 1.83 19.04 8.16
C VAL A 371 1.02 19.06 9.45
N ALA A 372 0.95 20.20 10.11
CA ALA A 372 0.11 20.35 11.30
C ALA A 372 -1.35 20.06 10.94
N PRO A 373 -2.10 19.35 11.81
CA PRO A 373 -3.52 19.16 11.61
C PRO A 373 -4.32 20.46 11.68
#